data_6c6d3d7ea8f016637662a6240dac93ed
#
_entry.id   6c6d3d7ea8f016637662a6240dac93ed
#
_cell.length_a   1.000
_cell.length_b   1.000
_cell.length_c   1.000
_cell.angle_alpha   90.00
_cell.angle_beta   90.00
_cell.angle_gamma   90.00
#
_symmetry.space_group_name_H-M   'P 1'
#
loop_
_entity.id
_entity.type
_entity.pdbx_description
1 polymer ?
#
loop_
_entity_poly.entity_id
_entity_poly.type
_entity_poly.pdbx_seq_one_letter_code
_entity_poly.pdbx_strand_id
1 'polypeptide(L)'
;MKKLHLFMLKSFVGPFVATFFISMFVLIMQFLWRYIDDLVGKGLEGHVISELLFYVSLTLVPMGLPLAVLLASIMTFGSLGENYELTALKAAGISLYRIMKPLIVLIIIFTIAAFFFSNNVLPYANLKASSLLYDIKRQKPELSLKEGVFINDIEGYSIKVDKIDKKSGMMYKMLIYNHTDRKGNYEMTIADSGIMEADPTGRFMEVELYHGYTYTDEGLKSNNNKTYPFRRVQFDKQYFVIPLGDKDLQRTDEDLFKNSYGMLNIAQLDSTVSALSLRLDSRKQRKAYDMLRENYVRKQERNPKRDSVIREETRGVVKNLDSLYQTFDVEERKNTIDQAVQLARGAQTSHMNDLSINKRDEEAVRKYNIEWHRKFTLSFACFIFFFIGAPLGGIIRKGGLGAPVVVSIFLFIVYYIIWMMGERAAREGVLEPWQGMWISSVILLPLGAILTYTAMTDSAVMSSESYTNFIKKIIGFFKKKDKNA
;
A
#
# COMPACT_ATOMS: atom_id res chain seq x y z
N MET A 1 24.27 41.87 10.16
CA MET A 1 23.19 41.04 9.64
C MET A 1 23.73 39.79 8.93
N LYS A 2 24.63 39.90 7.92
CA LYS A 2 25.20 38.71 7.22
C LYS A 2 25.88 37.68 8.14
N LYS A 3 26.58 38.14 9.20
CA LYS A 3 27.23 37.22 10.18
C LYS A 3 26.21 36.43 11.01
N LEU A 4 25.09 37.01 11.43
CA LEU A 4 24.02 36.33 12.15
C LEU A 4 23.35 35.26 11.28
N HIS A 5 23.08 35.58 9.99
CA HIS A 5 22.51 34.58 9.08
C HIS A 5 23.45 33.36 8.89
N LEU A 6 24.74 33.61 8.70
CA LEU A 6 25.73 32.54 8.57
C LEU A 6 25.86 31.71 9.86
N PHE A 7 25.82 32.37 11.02
CA PHE A 7 25.82 31.70 12.31
C PHE A 7 24.62 30.77 12.44
N MET A 8 23.40 31.23 12.17
CA MET A 8 22.20 30.40 12.24
C MET A 8 22.22 29.21 11.27
N LEU A 9 22.72 29.42 10.04
CA LEU A 9 22.85 28.33 9.06
C LEU A 9 23.87 27.30 9.53
N LYS A 10 25.04 27.70 10.03
CA LYS A 10 26.06 26.77 10.57
C LYS A 10 25.54 26.01 11.79
N SER A 11 24.83 26.68 12.70
CA SER A 11 24.24 26.05 13.89
C SER A 11 23.14 25.03 13.54
N PHE A 12 22.46 25.17 12.39
CA PHE A 12 21.40 24.26 11.96
C PHE A 12 21.93 23.09 11.12
N VAL A 13 22.86 23.32 10.20
CA VAL A 13 23.33 22.29 9.25
C VAL A 13 23.96 21.10 9.95
N GLY A 14 24.78 21.31 10.99
CA GLY A 14 25.40 20.24 11.76
C GLY A 14 24.36 19.29 12.38
N PRO A 15 23.46 19.78 13.24
CA PRO A 15 22.35 18.97 13.77
C PRO A 15 21.49 18.35 12.69
N PHE A 16 21.20 19.05 11.60
CA PHE A 16 20.37 18.53 10.50
C PHE A 16 21.01 17.29 9.84
N VAL A 17 22.28 17.36 9.49
CA VAL A 17 22.98 16.22 8.88
C VAL A 17 22.99 15.03 9.83
N ALA A 18 23.36 15.26 11.12
CA ALA A 18 23.38 14.19 12.12
C ALA A 18 21.99 13.55 12.30
N THR A 19 20.94 14.36 12.48
CA THR A 19 19.58 13.86 12.69
C THR A 19 19.00 13.21 11.44
N PHE A 20 19.39 13.65 10.25
CA PHE A 20 18.99 13.00 9.00
C PHE A 20 19.55 11.59 8.91
N PHE A 21 20.85 11.40 9.16
CA PHE A 21 21.45 10.07 9.16
C PHE A 21 20.88 9.18 10.27
N ILE A 22 20.64 9.72 11.47
CA ILE A 22 20.01 8.96 12.55
C ILE A 22 18.59 8.53 12.16
N SER A 23 17.80 9.45 11.61
CA SER A 23 16.43 9.13 11.16
C SER A 23 16.43 8.09 10.05
N MET A 24 17.32 8.22 9.07
CA MET A 24 17.47 7.25 7.98
C MET A 24 17.91 5.89 8.51
N PHE A 25 18.86 5.85 9.44
CA PHE A 25 19.30 4.61 10.07
C PHE A 25 18.16 3.88 10.77
N VAL A 26 17.33 4.59 11.55
CA VAL A 26 16.18 4.01 12.25
C VAL A 26 15.16 3.46 11.24
N LEU A 27 14.86 4.20 10.17
CA LEU A 27 13.92 3.75 9.15
C LEU A 27 14.46 2.54 8.35
N ILE A 28 15.74 2.51 8.03
CA ILE A 28 16.38 1.37 7.36
C ILE A 28 16.37 0.14 8.28
N MET A 29 16.67 0.32 9.58
CA MET A 29 16.59 -0.77 10.55
C MET A 29 15.17 -1.32 10.70
N GLN A 30 14.16 -0.45 10.69
CA GLN A 30 12.76 -0.87 10.69
C GLN A 30 12.42 -1.69 9.43
N PHE A 31 12.94 -1.28 8.27
CA PHE A 31 12.79 -2.05 7.03
C PHE A 31 13.49 -3.40 7.12
N LEU A 32 14.74 -3.45 7.55
CA LEU A 32 15.51 -4.69 7.72
C LEU A 32 14.81 -5.67 8.66
N TRP A 33 14.32 -5.17 9.81
CA TRP A 33 13.58 -5.99 10.76
C TRP A 33 12.31 -6.61 10.16
N ARG A 34 11.65 -5.86 9.29
CA ARG A 34 10.42 -6.32 8.62
C ARG A 34 10.68 -7.43 7.59
N TYR A 35 11.84 -7.39 6.91
CA TYR A 35 12.18 -8.28 5.80
C TYR A 35 13.34 -9.23 6.13
N ILE A 36 13.70 -9.36 7.39
CA ILE A 36 14.85 -10.18 7.81
C ILE A 36 14.72 -11.64 7.39
N ASP A 37 13.51 -12.20 7.50
CA ASP A 37 13.19 -13.58 7.09
C ASP A 37 13.33 -13.79 5.58
N ASP A 38 13.09 -12.73 4.79
CA ASP A 38 13.22 -12.76 3.34
C ASP A 38 14.68 -12.60 2.89
N LEU A 39 15.54 -11.99 3.70
CA LEU A 39 16.91 -11.64 3.36
C LEU A 39 17.95 -12.64 3.90
N VAL A 40 17.72 -13.19 5.09
CA VAL A 40 18.66 -14.07 5.77
C VAL A 40 18.43 -15.52 5.33
N GLY A 41 19.50 -16.28 5.13
CA GLY A 41 19.45 -17.71 4.80
C GLY A 41 19.26 -18.04 3.32
N LYS A 42 18.95 -17.06 2.45
CA LYS A 42 18.76 -17.29 1.01
C LYS A 42 20.04 -17.30 0.17
N GLY A 43 21.23 -17.19 0.82
CA GLY A 43 22.54 -17.19 0.12
C GLY A 43 22.67 -16.06 -0.89
N LEU A 44 22.03 -14.91 -0.61
CA LEU A 44 22.11 -13.72 -1.45
C LEU A 44 23.54 -13.17 -1.44
N GLU A 45 24.02 -12.76 -2.59
CA GLU A 45 25.30 -12.09 -2.70
C GLU A 45 25.24 -10.71 -2.00
N GLY A 46 26.31 -10.33 -1.30
CA GLY A 46 26.35 -9.08 -0.55
C GLY A 46 26.09 -7.84 -1.39
N HIS A 47 26.43 -7.86 -2.67
CA HIS A 47 26.16 -6.75 -3.58
C HIS A 47 24.64 -6.55 -3.85
N VAL A 48 23.86 -7.63 -3.94
CA VAL A 48 22.40 -7.56 -4.13
C VAL A 48 21.73 -6.94 -2.90
N ILE A 49 22.16 -7.34 -1.71
CA ILE A 49 21.65 -6.76 -0.45
C ILE A 49 22.02 -5.27 -0.37
N SER A 50 23.25 -4.90 -0.71
CA SER A 50 23.65 -3.49 -0.69
C SER A 50 22.90 -2.65 -1.74
N GLU A 51 22.66 -3.20 -2.94
CA GLU A 51 21.85 -2.57 -3.97
C GLU A 51 20.40 -2.36 -3.49
N LEU A 52 19.78 -3.38 -2.90
CA LEU A 52 18.44 -3.27 -2.31
C LEU A 52 18.39 -2.19 -1.22
N LEU A 53 19.34 -2.22 -0.27
CA LEU A 53 19.39 -1.24 0.82
C LEU A 53 19.58 0.18 0.30
N PHE A 54 20.37 0.36 -0.75
CA PHE A 54 20.54 1.66 -1.40
C PHE A 54 19.23 2.17 -1.96
N TYR A 55 18.50 1.39 -2.79
CA TYR A 55 17.22 1.82 -3.34
C TYR A 55 16.15 2.00 -2.26
N VAL A 56 16.10 1.12 -1.27
CA VAL A 56 15.19 1.27 -0.13
C VAL A 56 15.50 2.54 0.65
N SER A 57 16.78 2.86 0.88
CA SER A 57 17.13 4.10 1.57
C SER A 57 16.59 5.33 0.82
N LEU A 58 16.67 5.34 -0.51
CA LEU A 58 16.08 6.41 -1.32
C LEU A 58 14.54 6.48 -1.17
N THR A 59 13.87 5.33 -1.04
CA THR A 59 12.40 5.34 -0.85
C THR A 59 11.98 5.91 0.50
N LEU A 60 12.85 5.84 1.50
CA LEU A 60 12.59 6.33 2.87
C LEU A 60 12.93 7.81 3.07
N VAL A 61 13.71 8.43 2.16
CA VAL A 61 14.11 9.85 2.26
C VAL A 61 12.92 10.80 2.46
N PRO A 62 11.81 10.71 1.70
CA PRO A 62 10.69 11.65 1.87
C PRO A 62 10.04 11.58 3.26
N MET A 63 10.19 10.46 3.96
CA MET A 63 9.67 10.25 5.32
C MET A 63 10.69 10.66 6.39
N GLY A 64 11.96 10.40 6.15
CA GLY A 64 13.05 10.72 7.06
C GLY A 64 13.37 12.22 7.11
N LEU A 65 13.21 12.93 5.99
CA LEU A 65 13.57 14.33 5.88
C LEU A 65 12.72 15.26 6.76
N PRO A 66 11.38 15.15 6.83
CA PRO A 66 10.57 15.94 7.77
C PRO A 66 10.92 15.68 9.23
N LEU A 67 11.19 14.42 9.60
CA LEU A 67 11.62 14.06 10.95
C LEU A 67 12.98 14.69 11.30
N ALA A 68 13.92 14.65 10.37
CA ALA A 68 15.24 15.25 10.54
C ALA A 68 15.15 16.78 10.72
N VAL A 69 14.28 17.44 9.93
CA VAL A 69 14.03 18.89 10.06
C VAL A 69 13.45 19.22 11.43
N LEU A 70 12.49 18.45 11.92
CA LEU A 70 11.89 18.65 13.24
C LEU A 70 12.93 18.51 14.35
N LEU A 71 13.68 17.41 14.35
CA LEU A 71 14.75 17.16 15.32
C LEU A 71 15.83 18.26 15.29
N ALA A 72 16.33 18.58 14.08
CA ALA A 72 17.34 19.62 13.91
C ALA A 72 16.86 20.98 14.39
N SER A 73 15.59 21.33 14.12
CA SER A 73 15.01 22.60 14.56
C SER A 73 14.93 22.67 16.07
N ILE A 74 14.41 21.64 16.73
CA ILE A 74 14.32 21.61 18.21
C ILE A 74 15.72 21.63 18.84
N MET A 75 16.67 20.85 18.29
CA MET A 75 18.05 20.81 18.81
C MET A 75 18.75 22.17 18.65
N THR A 76 18.65 22.80 17.48
CA THR A 76 19.28 24.08 17.20
C THR A 76 18.74 25.17 18.11
N PHE A 77 17.45 25.36 18.17
CA PHE A 77 16.84 26.39 19.00
C PHE A 77 16.90 26.04 20.49
N GLY A 78 16.92 24.74 20.84
CA GLY A 78 17.13 24.26 22.19
C GLY A 78 18.55 24.62 22.70
N SER A 79 19.58 24.32 21.91
CA SER A 79 20.96 24.69 22.24
C SER A 79 21.17 26.19 22.37
N LEU A 80 20.60 27.00 21.45
CA LEU A 80 20.63 28.47 21.53
C LEU A 80 19.88 28.97 22.80
N GLY A 81 18.83 28.28 23.23
CA GLY A 81 18.11 28.59 24.45
C GLY A 81 18.87 28.21 25.72
N GLU A 82 19.49 27.05 25.77
CA GLU A 82 20.27 26.51 26.87
C GLU A 82 21.53 27.35 27.14
N ASN A 83 22.22 27.78 26.07
CA ASN A 83 23.39 28.65 26.15
C ASN A 83 23.04 30.12 26.32
N TYR A 84 21.78 30.51 26.55
CA TYR A 84 21.29 31.86 26.66
C TYR A 84 21.56 32.78 25.43
N GLU A 85 22.05 32.23 24.31
CA GLU A 85 22.31 32.96 23.08
C GLU A 85 21.03 33.52 22.47
N LEU A 86 19.95 32.73 22.47
CA LEU A 86 18.64 33.21 22.01
C LEU A 86 18.12 34.36 22.88
N THR A 87 18.32 34.29 24.20
CA THR A 87 17.93 35.33 25.15
C THR A 87 18.76 36.61 24.94
N ALA A 88 20.07 36.46 24.72
CA ALA A 88 20.94 37.60 24.45
C ALA A 88 20.57 38.32 23.12
N LEU A 89 20.26 37.55 22.07
CA LEU A 89 19.81 38.12 20.79
C LEU A 89 18.49 38.87 20.93
N LYS A 90 17.54 38.36 21.71
CA LYS A 90 16.26 39.00 21.99
C LYS A 90 16.48 40.27 22.83
N ALA A 91 17.32 40.24 23.87
CA ALA A 91 17.68 41.37 24.68
C ALA A 91 18.36 42.50 23.87
N ALA A 92 19.09 42.16 22.81
CA ALA A 92 19.64 43.10 21.84
C ALA A 92 18.59 43.68 20.84
N GLY A 93 17.28 43.37 21.06
CA GLY A 93 16.18 43.88 20.22
C GLY A 93 15.98 43.13 18.89
N ILE A 94 16.60 41.93 18.70
CA ILE A 94 16.45 41.14 17.50
C ILE A 94 15.22 40.23 17.67
N SER A 95 14.19 40.43 16.85
CA SER A 95 12.98 39.60 16.89
C SER A 95 13.27 38.14 16.51
N LEU A 96 12.54 37.20 17.10
CA LEU A 96 12.65 35.74 16.79
C LEU A 96 12.45 35.47 15.28
N TYR A 97 11.52 36.16 14.64
CA TYR A 97 11.32 36.08 13.19
C TYR A 97 12.60 36.41 12.39
N ARG A 98 13.33 37.43 12.79
CA ARG A 98 14.57 37.86 12.13
C ARG A 98 15.69 36.81 12.33
N ILE A 99 15.70 36.13 13.48
CA ILE A 99 16.61 35.01 13.79
C ILE A 99 16.26 33.80 12.92
N MET A 100 14.97 33.48 12.78
CA MET A 100 14.46 32.32 11.99
C MET A 100 14.58 32.57 10.47
N LYS A 101 14.55 33.79 9.98
CA LYS A 101 14.49 34.14 8.55
C LYS A 101 15.46 33.35 7.66
N PRO A 102 16.77 33.24 7.95
CA PRO A 102 17.71 32.49 7.11
C PRO A 102 17.37 30.99 7.07
N LEU A 103 16.86 30.43 8.18
CA LEU A 103 16.44 29.02 8.23
C LEU A 103 15.14 28.79 7.48
N ILE A 104 14.19 29.72 7.53
CA ILE A 104 12.95 29.68 6.75
C ILE A 104 13.28 29.56 5.25
N VAL A 105 14.22 30.37 4.75
CA VAL A 105 14.66 30.27 3.35
C VAL A 105 15.30 28.94 3.05
N LEU A 106 16.15 28.42 3.95
CA LEU A 106 16.76 27.09 3.80
C LEU A 106 15.70 25.97 3.77
N ILE A 107 14.70 26.04 4.64
CA ILE A 107 13.62 25.03 4.70
C ILE A 107 12.73 25.11 3.47
N ILE A 108 12.46 26.27 2.91
CA ILE A 108 11.76 26.41 1.62
C ILE A 108 12.56 25.69 0.52
N ILE A 109 13.88 25.90 0.48
CA ILE A 109 14.76 25.18 -0.48
C ILE A 109 14.68 23.66 -0.26
N PHE A 110 14.72 23.20 0.99
CA PHE A 110 14.58 21.77 1.30
C PHE A 110 13.21 21.23 0.91
N THR A 111 12.13 21.96 1.13
CA THR A 111 10.76 21.58 0.72
C THR A 111 10.66 21.42 -0.79
N ILE A 112 11.23 22.35 -1.55
CA ILE A 112 11.29 22.30 -3.01
C ILE A 112 12.14 21.11 -3.48
N ALA A 113 13.33 20.92 -2.88
CA ALA A 113 14.21 19.81 -3.21
C ALA A 113 13.54 18.45 -2.89
N ALA A 114 12.86 18.34 -1.74
CA ALA A 114 12.08 17.15 -1.36
C ALA A 114 10.97 16.85 -2.35
N PHE A 115 10.29 17.87 -2.88
CA PHE A 115 9.28 17.72 -3.92
C PHE A 115 9.88 17.17 -5.23
N PHE A 116 10.97 17.74 -5.72
CA PHE A 116 11.65 17.23 -6.91
C PHE A 116 12.19 15.82 -6.71
N PHE A 117 12.72 15.53 -5.52
CA PHE A 117 13.16 14.18 -5.17
C PHE A 117 11.98 13.20 -5.19
N SER A 118 10.86 13.54 -4.56
CA SER A 118 9.66 12.72 -4.50
C SER A 118 9.00 12.52 -5.87
N ASN A 119 9.17 13.49 -6.78
CA ASN A 119 8.61 13.37 -8.13
C ASN A 119 9.48 12.58 -9.11
N ASN A 120 10.80 12.71 -9.04
CA ASN A 120 11.70 12.16 -10.06
C ASN A 120 12.52 10.96 -9.56
N VAL A 121 13.08 11.03 -8.35
CA VAL A 121 13.96 10.00 -7.81
C VAL A 121 13.17 8.86 -7.17
N LEU A 122 12.16 9.20 -6.38
CA LEU A 122 11.35 8.23 -5.65
C LEU A 122 10.66 7.18 -6.56
N PRO A 123 10.05 7.53 -7.71
CA PRO A 123 9.45 6.56 -8.60
C PRO A 123 10.45 5.53 -9.13
N TYR A 124 11.64 5.98 -9.51
CA TYR A 124 12.72 5.12 -9.96
C TYR A 124 13.23 4.19 -8.84
N ALA A 125 13.46 4.76 -7.65
CA ALA A 125 13.89 3.98 -6.49
C ALA A 125 12.86 2.92 -6.08
N ASN A 126 11.56 3.28 -6.10
CA ASN A 126 10.48 2.34 -5.82
C ASN A 126 10.42 1.19 -6.84
N LEU A 127 10.62 1.49 -8.13
CA LEU A 127 10.66 0.48 -9.19
C LEU A 127 11.76 -0.54 -8.93
N LYS A 128 13.00 -0.05 -8.73
CA LYS A 128 14.18 -0.90 -8.46
C LYS A 128 14.05 -1.70 -7.17
N ALA A 129 13.64 -1.05 -6.07
CA ALA A 129 13.45 -1.72 -4.78
C ALA A 129 12.37 -2.81 -4.85
N SER A 130 11.26 -2.55 -5.54
CA SER A 130 10.16 -3.52 -5.67
C SER A 130 10.53 -4.70 -6.56
N SER A 131 11.21 -4.46 -7.68
CA SER A 131 11.71 -5.51 -8.56
C SER A 131 12.71 -6.42 -7.81
N LEU A 132 13.73 -5.83 -7.18
CA LEU A 132 14.71 -6.59 -6.41
C LEU A 132 14.08 -7.38 -5.26
N LEU A 133 13.14 -6.77 -4.52
CA LEU A 133 12.45 -7.46 -3.43
C LEU A 133 11.59 -8.63 -3.94
N TYR A 134 10.97 -8.49 -5.10
CA TYR A 134 10.23 -9.56 -5.76
C TYR A 134 11.16 -10.70 -6.17
N ASP A 135 12.31 -10.39 -6.79
CA ASP A 135 13.29 -11.39 -7.22
C ASP A 135 13.88 -12.15 -6.01
N ILE A 136 14.20 -11.43 -4.92
CA ILE A 136 14.68 -12.01 -3.66
C ILE A 136 13.62 -12.96 -3.05
N LYS A 137 12.34 -12.60 -3.11
CA LYS A 137 11.27 -13.46 -2.58
C LYS A 137 11.12 -14.74 -3.38
N ARG A 138 11.36 -14.71 -4.68
CA ARG A 138 11.30 -15.89 -5.54
C ARG A 138 12.53 -16.80 -5.42
N GLN A 139 13.65 -16.27 -4.89
CA GLN A 139 14.86 -17.05 -4.70
C GLN A 139 14.67 -18.01 -3.52
N LYS A 140 14.96 -19.30 -3.74
CA LYS A 140 14.88 -20.39 -2.78
C LYS A 140 13.51 -20.56 -2.11
N PRO A 141 12.51 -21.07 -2.86
CA PRO A 141 11.15 -21.30 -2.34
C PRO A 141 11.08 -22.21 -1.12
N GLU A 142 12.05 -23.16 -0.98
CA GLU A 142 12.13 -24.07 0.16
C GLU A 142 12.27 -23.36 1.51
N LEU A 143 12.86 -22.16 1.52
CA LEU A 143 13.00 -21.36 2.73
C LEU A 143 11.78 -20.51 3.07
N SER A 144 10.88 -20.39 2.12
CA SER A 144 9.59 -19.68 2.29
C SER A 144 8.49 -20.57 2.86
N LEU A 145 8.76 -21.88 3.07
CA LEU A 145 7.79 -22.83 3.62
C LEU A 145 7.42 -22.46 5.06
N LYS A 146 6.11 -22.24 5.28
CA LYS A 146 5.53 -21.97 6.60
C LYS A 146 4.63 -23.12 7.01
N GLU A 147 4.73 -23.53 8.27
CA GLU A 147 3.90 -24.61 8.82
C GLU A 147 2.41 -24.29 8.72
N GLY A 148 1.63 -25.23 8.25
CA GLY A 148 0.17 -25.16 8.19
C GLY A 148 -0.43 -24.31 7.07
N VAL A 149 0.36 -23.66 6.22
CA VAL A 149 -0.11 -22.74 5.18
C VAL A 149 0.22 -23.26 3.78
N PHE A 150 -0.69 -23.07 2.81
CA PHE A 150 -0.37 -23.30 1.42
C PHE A 150 0.53 -22.23 0.85
N ILE A 151 1.57 -22.65 0.16
CA ILE A 151 2.56 -21.80 -0.51
C ILE A 151 2.48 -22.07 -2.01
N ASN A 152 2.33 -20.99 -2.79
CA ASN A 152 2.22 -21.01 -4.25
C ASN A 152 3.41 -20.31 -4.90
N ASP A 153 4.52 -20.18 -4.19
CA ASP A 153 5.72 -19.47 -4.64
C ASP A 153 6.48 -20.22 -5.74
N ILE A 154 6.21 -21.52 -5.88
CA ILE A 154 6.75 -22.37 -6.95
C ILE A 154 5.74 -22.41 -8.08
N GLU A 155 6.15 -21.96 -9.27
CA GLU A 155 5.25 -21.91 -10.43
C GLU A 155 4.71 -23.32 -10.79
N GLY A 156 3.40 -23.43 -10.84
CA GLY A 156 2.71 -24.69 -11.14
C GLY A 156 2.56 -25.65 -9.97
N TYR A 157 2.95 -25.28 -8.75
CA TYR A 157 2.80 -26.12 -7.57
C TYR A 157 2.19 -25.34 -6.40
N SER A 158 1.35 -26.02 -5.61
CA SER A 158 0.81 -25.53 -4.35
C SER A 158 1.14 -26.53 -3.26
N ILE A 159 1.99 -26.11 -2.30
CA ILE A 159 2.57 -27.01 -1.29
C ILE A 159 2.14 -26.57 0.10
N LYS A 160 1.68 -27.52 0.90
CA LYS A 160 1.42 -27.34 2.32
C LYS A 160 2.19 -28.37 3.13
N VAL A 161 2.79 -27.92 4.22
CA VAL A 161 3.50 -28.76 5.18
C VAL A 161 2.94 -28.46 6.56
N ASP A 162 2.54 -29.49 7.31
CA ASP A 162 1.98 -29.27 8.65
C ASP A 162 3.06 -28.92 9.67
N LYS A 163 4.25 -29.57 9.59
CA LYS A 163 5.35 -29.35 10.53
C LYS A 163 6.72 -29.51 9.84
N ILE A 164 7.67 -28.69 10.21
CA ILE A 164 9.04 -28.69 9.68
C ILE A 164 10.03 -28.88 10.83
N ASP A 165 10.84 -29.91 10.78
CA ASP A 165 11.96 -30.07 11.69
C ASP A 165 13.17 -29.28 11.16
N LYS A 166 13.44 -28.14 11.79
CA LYS A 166 14.54 -27.24 11.39
C LYS A 166 15.94 -27.85 11.52
N LYS A 167 16.11 -28.96 12.25
CA LYS A 167 17.42 -29.60 12.45
C LYS A 167 17.74 -30.60 11.35
N SER A 168 16.77 -31.39 10.93
CA SER A 168 16.92 -32.45 9.92
C SER A 168 16.45 -32.02 8.52
N GLY A 169 15.75 -30.88 8.39
CA GLY A 169 15.10 -30.48 7.15
C GLY A 169 13.87 -31.32 6.79
N MET A 170 13.49 -32.28 7.65
CA MET A 170 12.37 -33.18 7.42
C MET A 170 11.05 -32.45 7.58
N MET A 171 10.15 -32.63 6.62
CA MET A 171 8.82 -32.07 6.59
C MET A 171 7.80 -33.19 6.80
N TYR A 172 6.76 -32.91 7.59
CA TYR A 172 5.75 -33.90 7.95
C TYR A 172 4.38 -33.50 7.43
N LYS A 173 3.60 -34.51 7.01
CA LYS A 173 2.24 -34.35 6.44
C LYS A 173 2.22 -33.37 5.28
N MET A 174 2.95 -33.69 4.25
CA MET A 174 3.05 -32.88 3.05
C MET A 174 1.85 -33.09 2.14
N LEU A 175 1.32 -31.99 1.61
CA LEU A 175 0.27 -31.98 0.61
C LEU A 175 0.73 -31.12 -0.56
N ILE A 176 0.81 -31.72 -1.74
CA ILE A 176 1.34 -31.08 -2.96
C ILE A 176 0.30 -31.20 -4.06
N TYR A 177 -0.15 -30.05 -4.57
CA TYR A 177 -0.95 -29.98 -5.79
C TYR A 177 -0.08 -29.60 -6.98
N ASN A 178 -0.28 -30.30 -8.09
CA ASN A 178 0.39 -30.01 -9.35
C ASN A 178 -0.60 -29.30 -10.29
N HIS A 179 -0.26 -28.06 -10.65
CA HIS A 179 -1.04 -27.18 -11.54
C HIS A 179 -0.31 -26.89 -12.86
N THR A 180 0.80 -27.57 -13.16
CA THR A 180 1.64 -27.31 -14.35
C THR A 180 0.86 -27.34 -15.66
N ASP A 181 -0.13 -28.24 -15.76
CA ASP A 181 -1.00 -28.39 -16.93
C ASP A 181 -2.14 -27.36 -17.02
N ARG A 182 -2.27 -26.45 -16.03
CA ARG A 182 -3.36 -25.44 -15.93
C ARG A 182 -4.78 -26.01 -16.01
N LYS A 183 -4.98 -27.27 -15.62
CA LYS A 183 -6.27 -28.01 -15.64
C LYS A 183 -6.98 -28.03 -14.27
N GLY A 184 -6.61 -27.15 -13.36
CA GLY A 184 -7.11 -27.15 -11.98
C GLY A 184 -6.38 -28.17 -11.10
N ASN A 185 -7.06 -28.66 -10.06
CA ASN A 185 -6.51 -29.58 -9.06
C ASN A 185 -6.61 -31.03 -9.52
N TYR A 186 -6.06 -31.35 -10.67
CA TYR A 186 -6.18 -32.70 -11.24
C TYR A 186 -5.21 -33.73 -10.65
N GLU A 187 -4.11 -33.27 -10.04
CA GLU A 187 -3.11 -34.12 -9.42
C GLU A 187 -2.78 -33.61 -8.01
N MET A 188 -2.87 -34.54 -7.04
CA MET A 188 -2.61 -34.23 -5.64
C MET A 188 -1.76 -35.36 -5.04
N THR A 189 -0.67 -35.01 -4.39
CA THR A 189 0.19 -35.97 -3.66
C THR A 189 0.13 -35.68 -2.17
N ILE A 190 -0.12 -36.71 -1.37
CA ILE A 190 -0.08 -36.69 0.09
C ILE A 190 1.05 -37.58 0.53
N ALA A 191 1.95 -37.09 1.38
CA ALA A 191 3.04 -37.87 1.97
C ALA A 191 3.11 -37.67 3.48
N ASP A 192 3.46 -38.73 4.21
CA ASP A 192 3.64 -38.68 5.66
C ASP A 192 4.83 -37.87 6.05
N SER A 193 5.91 -37.93 5.26
CA SER A 193 7.10 -37.12 5.41
C SER A 193 7.84 -36.92 4.09
N GLY A 194 8.75 -35.95 4.05
CA GLY A 194 9.59 -35.70 2.88
C GLY A 194 10.68 -34.68 3.15
N ILE A 195 11.59 -34.59 2.20
CA ILE A 195 12.68 -33.61 2.18
C ILE A 195 12.59 -32.88 0.86
N MET A 196 12.82 -31.54 0.91
CA MET A 196 12.92 -30.71 -0.28
C MET A 196 14.26 -29.98 -0.22
N GLU A 197 15.13 -30.29 -1.16
CA GLU A 197 16.46 -29.69 -1.24
C GLU A 197 16.70 -29.10 -2.61
N ALA A 198 17.31 -27.91 -2.65
CA ALA A 198 17.72 -27.33 -3.91
C ALA A 198 19.00 -28.05 -4.38
N ASP A 199 19.02 -28.45 -5.64
CA ASP A 199 20.23 -28.98 -6.29
C ASP A 199 21.42 -28.00 -6.10
N PRO A 200 22.65 -28.48 -5.97
CA PRO A 200 23.86 -27.62 -5.87
C PRO A 200 23.95 -26.56 -6.98
N THR A 201 23.39 -26.81 -8.15
CA THR A 201 23.26 -25.81 -9.21
C THR A 201 22.14 -24.80 -8.97
N GLY A 202 21.13 -25.10 -8.10
CA GLY A 202 19.96 -24.30 -7.75
C GLY A 202 18.96 -24.11 -8.90
N ARG A 203 19.08 -24.92 -9.95
CA ARG A 203 18.16 -24.93 -11.10
C ARG A 203 16.95 -25.81 -10.84
N PHE A 204 17.09 -26.79 -9.96
CA PHE A 204 16.08 -27.76 -9.65
C PHE A 204 15.91 -27.89 -8.14
N MET A 205 14.68 -28.18 -7.73
CA MET A 205 14.36 -28.61 -6.37
C MET A 205 14.10 -30.11 -6.42
N GLU A 206 14.87 -30.86 -5.69
CA GLU A 206 14.70 -32.28 -5.49
C GLU A 206 13.71 -32.49 -4.36
N VAL A 207 12.64 -33.21 -4.65
CA VAL A 207 11.60 -33.54 -3.67
C VAL A 207 11.58 -35.03 -3.48
N GLU A 208 11.87 -35.45 -2.28
CA GLU A 208 11.85 -36.82 -1.86
C GLU A 208 10.75 -37.02 -0.82
N LEU A 209 9.75 -37.86 -1.17
CA LEU A 209 8.58 -38.14 -0.34
C LEU A 209 8.59 -39.57 0.15
N TYR A 210 8.18 -39.76 1.38
CA TYR A 210 8.09 -41.06 2.04
C TYR A 210 6.67 -41.37 2.45
N HIS A 211 6.23 -42.61 2.15
CA HIS A 211 4.93 -43.19 2.51
C HIS A 211 3.76 -42.29 2.18
N GLY A 212 3.13 -42.51 1.04
CA GLY A 212 2.06 -41.64 0.59
C GLY A 212 1.22 -42.17 -0.55
N TYR A 213 0.37 -41.26 -1.05
CA TYR A 213 -0.55 -41.50 -2.14
C TYR A 213 -0.53 -40.34 -3.12
N THR A 214 -0.49 -40.66 -4.42
CA THR A 214 -0.75 -39.71 -5.50
C THR A 214 -2.11 -39.99 -6.10
N TYR A 215 -2.94 -38.98 -6.15
CA TYR A 215 -4.29 -39.00 -6.72
C TYR A 215 -4.28 -38.20 -8.02
N THR A 216 -4.75 -38.81 -9.12
CA THR A 216 -4.82 -38.18 -10.44
C THR A 216 -6.22 -38.32 -11.01
N ASP A 217 -6.85 -37.23 -11.38
CA ASP A 217 -8.11 -37.17 -12.10
C ASP A 217 -7.85 -37.12 -13.61
N GLU A 218 -8.00 -38.24 -14.30
CA GLU A 218 -7.75 -38.35 -15.75
C GLU A 218 -8.96 -37.93 -16.61
N GLY A 219 -10.12 -37.67 -15.98
CA GLY A 219 -11.37 -37.34 -16.67
C GLY A 219 -11.36 -36.02 -17.42
N LEU A 220 -10.47 -35.09 -17.06
CA LEU A 220 -10.32 -33.79 -17.70
C LEU A 220 -9.66 -33.84 -19.09
N LYS A 221 -9.15 -34.99 -19.51
CA LYS A 221 -8.47 -35.16 -20.81
C LYS A 221 -9.43 -35.52 -21.98
N SER A 222 -10.70 -35.83 -21.70
CA SER A 222 -11.63 -36.29 -22.74
C SER A 222 -12.93 -35.48 -22.78
N ASN A 223 -13.09 -34.70 -23.83
CA ASN A 223 -14.28 -33.87 -24.08
C ASN A 223 -15.54 -34.66 -24.41
N ASN A 224 -15.48 -36.00 -24.51
CA ASN A 224 -16.57 -36.84 -25.06
C ASN A 224 -16.97 -38.05 -24.21
N ASN A 225 -16.31 -38.34 -23.07
CA ASN A 225 -16.62 -39.51 -22.27
C ASN A 225 -17.27 -39.15 -20.95
N LYS A 226 -18.42 -39.73 -20.65
CA LYS A 226 -19.15 -39.64 -19.38
C LYS A 226 -18.44 -40.36 -18.20
N THR A 227 -17.25 -40.89 -18.41
CA THR A 227 -16.41 -41.59 -17.41
C THR A 227 -15.29 -40.67 -16.94
N TYR A 228 -15.17 -40.51 -15.64
CA TYR A 228 -14.11 -39.74 -14.97
C TYR A 228 -13.15 -40.73 -14.33
N PRO A 229 -12.14 -41.23 -15.06
CA PRO A 229 -11.18 -42.19 -14.49
C PRO A 229 -10.33 -41.50 -13.43
N PHE A 230 -10.32 -42.11 -12.26
CA PHE A 230 -9.56 -41.66 -11.10
C PHE A 230 -8.49 -42.71 -10.81
N ARG A 231 -7.24 -42.26 -10.71
CA ARG A 231 -6.09 -43.09 -10.40
C ARG A 231 -5.55 -42.76 -9.02
N ARG A 232 -5.35 -43.79 -8.21
CA ARG A 232 -4.63 -43.68 -6.94
C ARG A 232 -3.40 -44.57 -7.00
N VAL A 233 -2.24 -43.97 -6.75
CA VAL A 233 -0.95 -44.65 -6.67
C VAL A 233 -0.45 -44.59 -5.24
N GLN A 234 -0.16 -45.71 -4.62
CA GLN A 234 0.51 -45.77 -3.32
C GLN A 234 2.01 -45.91 -3.56
N PHE A 235 2.82 -45.19 -2.78
CA PHE A 235 4.26 -45.26 -2.85
C PHE A 235 4.88 -45.31 -1.45
N ASP A 236 5.97 -46.05 -1.32
CA ASP A 236 6.81 -46.05 -0.12
C ASP A 236 7.85 -44.94 -0.20
N LYS A 237 8.37 -44.67 -1.40
CA LYS A 237 9.27 -43.59 -1.71
C LYS A 237 8.95 -43.05 -3.10
N GLN A 238 8.80 -41.73 -3.21
CA GLN A 238 8.61 -41.01 -4.48
C GLN A 238 9.64 -39.90 -4.60
N TYR A 239 10.25 -39.81 -5.76
CA TYR A 239 11.21 -38.77 -6.07
C TYR A 239 10.75 -38.02 -7.31
N PHE A 240 10.77 -36.72 -7.25
CA PHE A 240 10.53 -35.87 -8.40
C PHE A 240 11.30 -34.56 -8.31
N VAL A 241 11.49 -33.93 -9.43
CA VAL A 241 12.28 -32.73 -9.59
C VAL A 241 11.41 -31.59 -10.08
N ILE A 242 11.43 -30.50 -9.35
CA ILE A 242 10.71 -29.28 -9.73
C ILE A 242 11.72 -28.31 -10.33
N PRO A 243 11.54 -27.85 -11.58
CA PRO A 243 12.43 -26.83 -12.15
C PRO A 243 12.21 -25.49 -11.44
N LEU A 244 13.25 -24.94 -10.83
CA LEU A 244 13.24 -23.62 -10.17
C LEU A 244 13.67 -22.48 -11.09
N GLY A 245 14.10 -22.79 -12.31
CA GLY A 245 14.72 -21.82 -13.22
C GLY A 245 16.23 -21.66 -12.97
N ASP A 246 16.85 -20.70 -13.67
CA ASP A 246 18.29 -20.45 -13.51
C ASP A 246 18.63 -19.83 -12.15
N LYS A 247 19.80 -20.24 -11.61
CA LYS A 247 20.34 -19.82 -10.29
C LYS A 247 20.67 -18.34 -10.20
N ASP A 248 21.03 -17.77 -11.33
CA ASP A 248 21.30 -16.35 -11.39
C ASP A 248 20.00 -15.61 -11.10
N LEU A 249 20.07 -14.63 -10.22
CA LEU A 249 18.96 -13.75 -9.89
C LEU A 249 18.41 -13.23 -11.23
N GLN A 250 17.47 -13.98 -11.83
CA GLN A 250 16.85 -13.53 -13.07
C GLN A 250 16.09 -12.26 -12.72
N ARG A 251 16.69 -11.14 -13.11
CA ARG A 251 16.03 -9.84 -12.92
C ARG A 251 14.73 -9.88 -13.68
N THR A 252 13.65 -9.86 -12.94
CA THR A 252 12.30 -9.77 -13.50
C THR A 252 12.19 -8.51 -14.31
N ASP A 253 11.55 -8.60 -15.48
CA ASP A 253 11.33 -7.44 -16.33
C ASP A 253 10.60 -6.35 -15.53
N GLU A 254 11.25 -5.20 -15.41
CA GLU A 254 10.74 -4.03 -14.67
C GLU A 254 9.44 -3.49 -15.27
N ASP A 255 9.14 -3.84 -16.52
CA ASP A 255 7.91 -3.43 -17.19
C ASP A 255 6.64 -3.94 -16.49
N LEU A 256 6.74 -5.03 -15.74
CA LEU A 256 5.64 -5.53 -14.90
C LEU A 256 5.24 -4.55 -13.78
N PHE A 257 6.17 -3.74 -13.31
CA PHE A 257 5.97 -2.84 -12.17
C PHE A 257 5.81 -1.37 -12.57
N LYS A 258 6.24 -0.97 -13.78
CA LYS A 258 6.27 0.43 -14.25
C LYS A 258 4.95 1.17 -14.09
N ASN A 259 3.83 0.48 -14.26
CA ASN A 259 2.49 1.08 -14.22
C ASN A 259 1.88 1.14 -12.82
N SER A 260 2.62 0.74 -11.78
CA SER A 260 2.14 0.86 -10.41
C SER A 260 2.17 2.33 -9.94
N TYR A 261 1.14 2.75 -9.21
CA TYR A 261 0.97 4.14 -8.76
C TYR A 261 2.19 4.75 -8.06
N GLY A 262 2.95 3.95 -7.28
CA GLY A 262 4.15 4.41 -6.56
C GLY A 262 5.38 4.63 -7.45
N MET A 263 5.32 4.24 -8.73
CA MET A 263 6.44 4.26 -9.68
C MET A 263 6.26 5.33 -10.77
N LEU A 264 5.22 6.15 -10.65
CA LEU A 264 4.88 7.19 -11.60
C LEU A 264 5.23 8.58 -11.06
N ASN A 265 5.65 9.47 -11.96
CA ASN A 265 5.77 10.89 -11.67
C ASN A 265 4.40 11.59 -11.78
N ILE A 266 4.33 12.87 -11.38
CA ILE A 266 3.07 13.64 -11.37
C ILE A 266 2.43 13.69 -12.76
N ALA A 267 3.19 13.93 -13.83
CA ALA A 267 2.64 14.00 -15.17
C ALA A 267 2.08 12.64 -15.64
N GLN A 268 2.76 11.54 -15.30
CA GLN A 268 2.29 10.19 -15.59
C GLN A 268 1.04 9.82 -14.75
N LEU A 269 1.02 10.22 -13.46
CA LEU A 269 -0.15 10.02 -12.60
C LEU A 269 -1.37 10.76 -13.16
N ASP A 270 -1.21 12.02 -13.55
CA ASP A 270 -2.29 12.85 -14.10
C ASP A 270 -2.84 12.27 -15.40
N SER A 271 -1.96 11.88 -16.33
CA SER A 271 -2.37 11.23 -17.58
C SER A 271 -3.08 9.89 -17.34
N THR A 272 -2.60 9.09 -16.36
CA THR A 272 -3.21 7.80 -16.01
C THR A 272 -4.58 7.99 -15.37
N VAL A 273 -4.72 8.93 -14.44
CA VAL A 273 -6.01 9.27 -13.83
C VAL A 273 -7.00 9.74 -14.89
N SER A 274 -6.58 10.62 -15.79
CA SER A 274 -7.42 11.11 -16.88
C SER A 274 -7.88 9.98 -17.81
N ALA A 275 -6.98 9.08 -18.20
CA ALA A 275 -7.31 7.92 -19.02
C ALA A 275 -8.27 6.94 -18.32
N LEU A 276 -8.04 6.66 -17.03
CA LEU A 276 -8.90 5.78 -16.24
C LEU A 276 -10.28 6.37 -16.00
N SER A 277 -10.37 7.66 -15.69
CA SER A 277 -11.66 8.35 -15.49
C SER A 277 -12.48 8.40 -16.78
N LEU A 278 -11.87 8.72 -17.93
CA LEU A 278 -12.54 8.65 -19.23
C LEU A 278 -13.04 7.24 -19.56
N ARG A 279 -12.25 6.21 -19.25
CA ARG A 279 -12.65 4.82 -19.44
C ARG A 279 -13.84 4.45 -18.56
N LEU A 280 -13.82 4.86 -17.29
CA LEU A 280 -14.88 4.63 -16.32
C LEU A 280 -16.17 5.30 -16.77
N ASP A 281 -16.10 6.57 -17.16
CA ASP A 281 -17.27 7.35 -17.62
C ASP A 281 -17.84 6.77 -18.92
N SER A 282 -17.01 6.42 -19.88
CA SER A 282 -17.41 5.76 -21.11
C SER A 282 -18.12 4.43 -20.85
N ARG A 283 -17.63 3.65 -19.89
CA ARG A 283 -18.24 2.37 -19.49
C ARG A 283 -19.60 2.60 -18.82
N LYS A 284 -19.69 3.57 -17.89
CA LYS A 284 -20.94 3.94 -17.22
C LYS A 284 -21.99 4.40 -18.22
N GLN A 285 -21.61 5.27 -19.18
CA GLN A 285 -22.50 5.76 -20.22
C GLN A 285 -22.96 4.64 -21.16
N ARG A 286 -22.02 3.78 -21.62
CA ARG A 286 -22.36 2.63 -22.47
C ARG A 286 -23.35 1.70 -21.77
N LYS A 287 -23.09 1.39 -20.50
CA LYS A 287 -23.98 0.52 -19.73
C LYS A 287 -25.36 1.13 -19.52
N ALA A 288 -25.43 2.44 -19.22
CA ALA A 288 -26.72 3.15 -19.13
C ALA A 288 -27.47 3.09 -20.46
N TYR A 289 -26.78 3.29 -21.58
CA TYR A 289 -27.36 3.17 -22.92
C TYR A 289 -27.82 1.74 -23.21
N ASP A 290 -27.03 0.73 -22.88
CA ASP A 290 -27.36 -0.67 -23.07
C ASP A 290 -28.57 -1.06 -22.23
N MET A 291 -28.66 -0.62 -20.96
CA MET A 291 -29.83 -0.84 -20.09
C MET A 291 -31.11 -0.22 -20.66
N LEU A 292 -31.04 0.96 -21.28
CA LEU A 292 -32.19 1.61 -21.90
C LEU A 292 -32.59 0.95 -23.22
N ARG A 293 -31.64 0.33 -23.94
CA ARG A 293 -31.84 -0.20 -25.28
C ARG A 293 -32.00 -1.73 -25.31
N GLU A 294 -31.43 -2.47 -24.36
CA GLU A 294 -31.65 -3.90 -24.26
C GLU A 294 -33.07 -4.20 -23.81
N ASN A 295 -33.91 -4.48 -24.78
CA ASN A 295 -35.03 -5.37 -24.55
C ASN A 295 -34.42 -6.72 -24.17
N TYR A 296 -34.39 -7.04 -22.88
CA TYR A 296 -33.88 -8.32 -22.32
C TYR A 296 -34.56 -9.55 -22.97
N VAL A 297 -35.62 -9.35 -23.71
CA VAL A 297 -36.40 -10.37 -24.44
C VAL A 297 -35.84 -10.66 -25.83
N ARG A 298 -34.93 -9.87 -26.41
CA ARG A 298 -34.48 -10.02 -27.80
C ARG A 298 -32.97 -10.24 -27.96
N LYS A 299 -32.44 -11.31 -27.39
CA LYS A 299 -31.17 -11.91 -27.85
C LYS A 299 -31.33 -13.06 -28.84
N GLN A 300 -32.53 -13.28 -29.35
CA GLN A 300 -32.68 -14.12 -30.53
C GLN A 300 -32.22 -13.35 -31.78
N GLU A 301 -31.36 -14.02 -32.55
CA GLU A 301 -30.81 -13.50 -33.81
C GLU A 301 -31.81 -12.70 -34.59
N ARG A 302 -31.53 -11.42 -34.77
CA ARG A 302 -32.34 -10.54 -35.65
C ARG A 302 -32.27 -11.04 -37.09
N ASN A 303 -33.27 -11.80 -37.50
CA ASN A 303 -33.50 -12.04 -38.90
C ASN A 303 -34.44 -10.93 -39.41
N PRO A 304 -33.93 -9.90 -40.13
CA PRO A 304 -34.71 -8.73 -40.48
C PRO A 304 -35.94 -9.07 -41.32
N LYS A 305 -35.93 -10.17 -42.06
CA LYS A 305 -37.10 -10.67 -42.84
C LYS A 305 -38.19 -11.28 -41.96
N ARG A 306 -37.81 -11.96 -40.87
CA ARG A 306 -38.74 -12.55 -39.92
C ARG A 306 -39.34 -11.47 -39.00
N ASP A 307 -38.58 -10.46 -38.65
CA ASP A 307 -39.04 -9.34 -37.82
C ASP A 307 -40.10 -8.47 -38.55
N SER A 308 -39.99 -8.31 -39.85
CA SER A 308 -41.01 -7.55 -40.62
C SER A 308 -42.34 -8.29 -40.72
N VAL A 309 -42.32 -9.59 -40.94
CA VAL A 309 -43.52 -10.43 -40.97
C VAL A 309 -44.22 -10.47 -39.61
N ILE A 310 -43.48 -10.68 -38.52
CA ILE A 310 -44.03 -10.68 -37.17
C ILE A 310 -44.61 -9.30 -36.78
N ARG A 311 -44.02 -8.20 -37.23
CA ARG A 311 -44.52 -6.85 -36.98
C ARG A 311 -45.84 -6.60 -37.72
N GLU A 312 -46.03 -7.16 -38.89
CA GLU A 312 -47.26 -7.01 -39.66
C GLU A 312 -48.39 -7.86 -39.08
N GLU A 313 -48.09 -9.10 -38.68
CA GLU A 313 -49.08 -10.02 -38.07
C GLU A 313 -49.50 -9.64 -36.63
N THR A 314 -48.60 -8.97 -35.86
CA THR A 314 -48.88 -8.60 -34.46
C THR A 314 -49.42 -7.18 -34.28
N ARG A 315 -49.57 -6.40 -35.37
CA ARG A 315 -50.15 -5.06 -35.32
C ARG A 315 -51.64 -5.14 -34.94
N GLY A 316 -51.92 -5.14 -33.64
CA GLY A 316 -53.27 -5.03 -33.10
C GLY A 316 -53.74 -6.17 -32.21
N VAL A 317 -52.95 -7.24 -32.04
CA VAL A 317 -53.44 -8.48 -31.38
C VAL A 317 -53.29 -8.47 -29.85
N VAL A 318 -52.34 -7.73 -29.29
CA VAL A 318 -52.11 -7.77 -27.84
C VAL A 318 -52.37 -6.40 -27.21
N LYS A 319 -53.60 -6.19 -26.75
CA LYS A 319 -53.99 -5.02 -25.94
C LYS A 319 -53.72 -5.21 -24.45
N ASN A 320 -53.56 -6.45 -23.96
CA ASN A 320 -53.33 -6.74 -22.56
C ASN A 320 -52.45 -8.00 -22.42
N LEU A 321 -51.28 -7.87 -21.76
CA LEU A 321 -50.33 -8.97 -21.49
C LEU A 321 -50.96 -10.05 -20.60
N ASP A 322 -51.83 -9.69 -19.66
CA ASP A 322 -52.47 -10.64 -18.76
C ASP A 322 -53.45 -11.57 -19.52
N SER A 323 -54.18 -11.04 -20.54
CA SER A 323 -55.05 -11.86 -21.37
C SER A 323 -54.26 -12.86 -22.23
N LEU A 324 -53.10 -12.47 -22.75
CA LEU A 324 -52.19 -13.36 -23.48
C LEU A 324 -51.66 -14.45 -22.58
N TYR A 325 -51.27 -14.12 -21.35
CA TYR A 325 -50.74 -15.10 -20.39
C TYR A 325 -51.79 -16.13 -19.96
N GLN A 326 -53.06 -15.73 -19.93
CA GLN A 326 -54.18 -16.63 -19.61
C GLN A 326 -54.46 -17.65 -20.75
N THR A 327 -54.08 -17.36 -21.99
CA THR A 327 -54.25 -18.29 -23.13
C THR A 327 -53.20 -19.39 -23.18
N PHE A 328 -52.09 -19.26 -22.44
CA PHE A 328 -51.03 -20.26 -22.42
C PHE A 328 -51.44 -21.51 -21.61
N ASP A 329 -51.02 -22.67 -22.09
CA ASP A 329 -51.11 -23.93 -21.35
C ASP A 329 -50.20 -23.90 -20.12
N VAL A 330 -50.39 -24.78 -19.16
CA VAL A 330 -49.63 -24.87 -17.90
C VAL A 330 -48.15 -25.00 -18.16
N GLU A 331 -47.74 -25.82 -19.15
CA GLU A 331 -46.34 -26.03 -19.52
C GLU A 331 -45.71 -24.81 -20.19
N GLU A 332 -46.46 -24.12 -21.04
CA GLU A 332 -46.01 -22.86 -21.67
C GLU A 332 -45.84 -21.75 -20.63
N ARG A 333 -46.76 -21.63 -19.66
CA ARG A 333 -46.65 -20.67 -18.54
C ARG A 333 -45.39 -20.94 -17.72
N LYS A 334 -45.13 -22.22 -17.38
CA LYS A 334 -43.93 -22.62 -16.65
C LYS A 334 -42.65 -22.25 -17.43
N ASN A 335 -42.58 -22.61 -18.70
CA ASN A 335 -41.43 -22.30 -19.55
C ASN A 335 -41.19 -20.79 -19.68
N THR A 336 -42.28 -20.01 -19.80
CA THR A 336 -42.20 -18.55 -19.88
C THR A 336 -41.65 -17.93 -18.56
N ILE A 337 -42.13 -18.44 -17.42
CA ILE A 337 -41.64 -18.00 -16.10
C ILE A 337 -40.17 -18.40 -15.92
N ASP A 338 -39.81 -19.63 -16.27
CA ASP A 338 -38.40 -20.13 -16.15
C ASP A 338 -37.45 -19.30 -17.03
N GLN A 339 -37.84 -18.96 -18.25
CA GLN A 339 -37.08 -18.08 -19.12
C GLN A 339 -36.98 -16.64 -18.53
N ALA A 340 -38.08 -16.09 -18.01
CA ALA A 340 -38.08 -14.77 -17.38
C ALA A 340 -37.14 -14.75 -16.16
N VAL A 341 -37.18 -15.79 -15.32
CA VAL A 341 -36.31 -15.95 -14.18
C VAL A 341 -34.82 -16.06 -14.60
N GLN A 342 -34.53 -16.84 -15.65
CA GLN A 342 -33.16 -16.95 -16.18
C GLN A 342 -32.65 -15.61 -16.73
N LEU A 343 -33.48 -14.88 -17.47
CA LEU A 343 -33.15 -13.54 -17.98
C LEU A 343 -32.91 -12.55 -16.85
N ALA A 344 -33.77 -12.55 -15.82
CA ALA A 344 -33.62 -11.68 -14.66
C ALA A 344 -32.33 -12.00 -13.87
N ARG A 345 -32.03 -13.27 -13.65
CA ARG A 345 -30.77 -13.71 -13.01
C ARG A 345 -29.55 -13.33 -13.84
N GLY A 346 -29.60 -13.51 -15.15
CA GLY A 346 -28.56 -13.08 -16.07
C GLY A 346 -28.30 -11.57 -16.02
N ALA A 347 -29.37 -10.77 -16.03
CA ALA A 347 -29.29 -9.32 -15.88
C ALA A 347 -28.70 -8.91 -14.53
N GLN A 348 -29.15 -9.53 -13.44
CA GLN A 348 -28.62 -9.30 -12.09
C GLN A 348 -27.14 -9.61 -12.02
N THR A 349 -26.69 -10.77 -12.50
CA THR A 349 -25.28 -11.18 -12.50
C THR A 349 -24.43 -10.21 -13.33
N SER A 350 -24.90 -9.83 -14.53
CA SER A 350 -24.21 -8.84 -15.36
C SER A 350 -24.06 -7.51 -14.64
N HIS A 351 -25.14 -7.01 -14.00
CA HIS A 351 -25.08 -5.76 -13.25
C HIS A 351 -24.14 -5.81 -12.05
N MET A 352 -24.16 -6.90 -11.29
CA MET A 352 -23.24 -7.11 -10.15
C MET A 352 -21.78 -7.14 -10.59
N ASN A 353 -21.49 -7.79 -11.71
CA ASN A 353 -20.13 -7.80 -12.29
C ASN A 353 -19.69 -6.40 -12.71
N ASP A 354 -20.54 -5.64 -13.38
CA ASP A 354 -20.24 -4.26 -13.79
C ASP A 354 -20.00 -3.35 -12.58
N LEU A 355 -20.80 -3.49 -11.52
CA LEU A 355 -20.59 -2.76 -10.26
C LEU A 355 -19.23 -3.09 -9.64
N SER A 356 -18.86 -4.38 -9.63
CA SER A 356 -17.58 -4.81 -9.07
C SER A 356 -16.38 -4.27 -9.86
N ILE A 357 -16.48 -4.24 -11.20
CA ILE A 357 -15.44 -3.69 -12.08
C ILE A 357 -15.33 -2.17 -11.90
N ASN A 358 -16.46 -1.46 -11.89
CA ASN A 358 -16.50 -0.01 -11.70
C ASN A 358 -15.89 0.37 -10.34
N LYS A 359 -16.22 -0.39 -9.28
CA LYS A 359 -15.64 -0.17 -7.96
C LYS A 359 -14.12 -0.33 -7.95
N ARG A 360 -13.58 -1.35 -8.63
CA ARG A 360 -12.13 -1.54 -8.78
C ARG A 360 -11.47 -0.39 -9.52
N ASP A 361 -12.08 0.09 -10.61
CA ASP A 361 -11.56 1.21 -11.38
C ASP A 361 -11.59 2.53 -10.55
N GLU A 362 -12.66 2.77 -9.78
CA GLU A 362 -12.74 3.90 -8.85
C GLU A 362 -11.68 3.81 -7.74
N GLU A 363 -11.46 2.62 -7.18
CA GLU A 363 -10.38 2.39 -6.20
C GLU A 363 -9.00 2.63 -6.82
N ALA A 364 -8.79 2.24 -8.07
CA ALA A 364 -7.56 2.53 -8.79
C ALA A 364 -7.36 4.04 -8.95
N VAL A 365 -8.36 4.77 -9.45
CA VAL A 365 -8.31 6.23 -9.58
C VAL A 365 -7.99 6.90 -8.24
N ARG A 366 -8.61 6.46 -7.13
CA ARG A 366 -8.29 6.98 -5.80
C ARG A 366 -6.84 6.74 -5.40
N LYS A 367 -6.29 5.54 -5.65
CA LYS A 367 -4.88 5.21 -5.34
C LYS A 367 -3.91 6.11 -6.09
N TYR A 368 -4.14 6.38 -7.39
CA TYR A 368 -3.31 7.28 -8.19
C TYR A 368 -3.41 8.73 -7.68
N ASN A 369 -4.61 9.22 -7.34
CA ASN A 369 -4.80 10.55 -6.78
C ASN A 369 -4.16 10.71 -5.39
N ILE A 370 -4.25 9.69 -4.52
CA ILE A 370 -3.56 9.67 -3.23
C ILE A 370 -2.06 9.83 -3.42
N GLU A 371 -1.46 9.10 -4.37
CA GLU A 371 -0.02 9.19 -4.65
C GLU A 371 0.37 10.56 -5.21
N TRP A 372 -0.49 11.15 -6.05
CA TRP A 372 -0.31 12.51 -6.55
C TRP A 372 -0.20 13.52 -5.40
N HIS A 373 -1.17 13.51 -4.47
CA HIS A 373 -1.17 14.39 -3.30
C HIS A 373 -0.02 14.09 -2.33
N ARG A 374 0.37 12.81 -2.18
CA ARG A 374 1.47 12.38 -1.30
C ARG A 374 2.78 13.10 -1.60
N LYS A 375 3.11 13.32 -2.87
CA LYS A 375 4.34 14.01 -3.29
C LYS A 375 4.40 15.43 -2.75
N PHE A 376 3.27 16.12 -2.66
CA PHE A 376 3.18 17.46 -2.10
C PHE A 376 3.17 17.46 -0.57
N THR A 377 2.34 16.61 0.03
CA THR A 377 2.11 16.65 1.49
C THR A 377 3.35 16.26 2.28
N LEU A 378 4.11 15.24 1.84
CA LEU A 378 5.35 14.85 2.50
C LEU A 378 6.43 15.92 2.38
N SER A 379 6.53 16.59 1.23
CA SER A 379 7.48 17.70 1.06
C SER A 379 7.09 18.90 1.92
N PHE A 380 5.80 19.21 1.97
CA PHE A 380 5.27 20.31 2.77
C PHE A 380 5.38 20.07 4.28
N ALA A 381 5.41 18.82 4.71
CA ALA A 381 5.63 18.46 6.11
C ALA A 381 6.95 19.00 6.66
N CYS A 382 8.01 19.11 5.85
CA CYS A 382 9.28 19.74 6.26
C CYS A 382 9.06 21.19 6.72
N PHE A 383 8.25 21.94 5.98
CA PHE A 383 7.91 23.30 6.32
C PHE A 383 7.13 23.39 7.63
N ILE A 384 6.09 22.59 7.79
CA ILE A 384 5.26 22.53 9.00
C ILE A 384 6.12 22.20 10.22
N PHE A 385 6.95 21.18 10.13
CA PHE A 385 7.76 20.71 11.24
C PHE A 385 8.82 21.71 11.67
N PHE A 386 9.34 22.52 10.76
CA PHE A 386 10.22 23.62 11.14
C PHE A 386 9.48 24.65 12.00
N PHE A 387 8.27 25.05 11.63
CA PHE A 387 7.46 26.01 12.37
C PHE A 387 6.94 25.48 13.72
N ILE A 388 6.93 24.18 13.91
CA ILE A 388 6.67 23.55 15.20
C ILE A 388 7.97 23.43 16.00
N GLY A 389 9.03 22.95 15.37
CA GLY A 389 10.28 22.58 16.03
C GLY A 389 11.07 23.80 16.55
N ALA A 390 11.15 24.87 15.77
CA ALA A 390 11.92 26.06 16.15
C ALA A 390 11.37 26.75 17.43
N PRO A 391 10.05 27.01 17.55
CA PRO A 391 9.47 27.53 18.78
C PRO A 391 9.61 26.58 19.98
N LEU A 392 9.34 25.29 19.77
CA LEU A 392 9.45 24.28 20.82
C LEU A 392 10.87 24.16 21.36
N GLY A 393 11.88 24.19 20.47
CA GLY A 393 13.28 24.21 20.88
C GLY A 393 13.60 25.43 21.77
N GLY A 394 13.10 26.60 21.42
CA GLY A 394 13.26 27.81 22.22
C GLY A 394 12.59 27.76 23.59
N ILE A 395 11.52 26.97 23.74
CA ILE A 395 10.80 26.76 24.99
C ILE A 395 11.52 25.74 25.89
N ILE A 396 12.01 24.66 25.32
CA ILE A 396 12.67 23.56 26.02
C ILE A 396 14.12 23.96 26.33
N ARG A 397 14.29 24.79 27.37
CA ARG A 397 15.61 25.35 27.76
C ARG A 397 16.42 24.40 28.65
N LYS A 398 15.82 23.34 29.22
CA LYS A 398 16.47 22.42 30.18
C LYS A 398 16.20 20.99 29.74
N GLY A 399 17.25 20.15 29.74
CA GLY A 399 17.11 18.70 29.45
C GLY A 399 18.15 18.13 28.49
N GLY A 400 19.17 18.88 28.13
CA GLY A 400 20.20 18.42 27.17
C GLY A 400 19.60 17.94 25.85
N LEU A 401 20.30 17.03 25.16
CA LEU A 401 19.85 16.48 23.86
C LEU A 401 18.66 15.51 23.95
N GLY A 402 18.38 14.96 25.15
CA GLY A 402 17.35 13.91 25.31
C GLY A 402 15.92 14.41 25.18
N ALA A 403 15.58 15.52 25.82
CA ALA A 403 14.22 16.08 25.79
C ALA A 403 13.76 16.48 24.37
N PRO A 404 14.57 17.16 23.53
CA PRO A 404 14.27 17.44 22.15
C PRO A 404 13.96 16.19 21.32
N VAL A 405 14.70 15.11 21.50
CA VAL A 405 14.52 13.86 20.76
C VAL A 405 13.17 13.22 21.10
N VAL A 406 12.82 13.09 22.38
CA VAL A 406 11.55 12.49 22.82
C VAL A 406 10.37 13.28 22.30
N VAL A 407 10.37 14.62 22.41
CA VAL A 407 9.29 15.48 21.93
C VAL A 407 9.15 15.39 20.41
N SER A 408 10.27 15.35 19.68
CA SER A 408 10.25 15.22 18.21
C SER A 408 9.65 13.89 17.77
N ILE A 409 10.07 12.78 18.40
CA ILE A 409 9.53 11.45 18.08
C ILE A 409 8.03 11.41 18.37
N PHE A 410 7.60 11.92 19.51
CA PHE A 410 6.18 11.97 19.84
C PHE A 410 5.35 12.76 18.82
N LEU A 411 5.78 13.96 18.45
CA LEU A 411 5.10 14.78 17.45
C LEU A 411 5.08 14.13 16.08
N PHE A 412 6.18 13.47 15.70
CA PHE A 412 6.24 12.76 14.44
C PHE A 412 5.29 11.55 14.43
N ILE A 413 5.20 10.81 15.53
CA ILE A 413 4.24 9.69 15.66
C ILE A 413 2.80 10.19 15.52
N VAL A 414 2.45 11.30 16.18
CA VAL A 414 1.12 11.92 16.06
C VAL A 414 0.82 12.31 14.61
N TYR A 415 1.77 12.99 13.96
CA TYR A 415 1.64 13.33 12.53
C TYR A 415 1.42 12.08 11.67
N TYR A 416 2.25 11.06 11.87
CA TYR A 416 2.23 9.83 11.09
C TYR A 416 0.90 9.07 11.25
N ILE A 417 0.39 9.00 12.48
CA ILE A 417 -0.91 8.36 12.75
C ILE A 417 -2.03 9.12 12.02
N ILE A 418 -2.08 10.45 12.13
CA ILE A 418 -3.10 11.26 11.46
C ILE A 418 -2.99 11.10 9.94
N TRP A 419 -1.78 11.14 9.40
CA TRP A 419 -1.52 10.96 7.97
C TRP A 419 -1.96 9.57 7.48
N MET A 420 -1.62 8.51 8.22
CA MET A 420 -1.98 7.13 7.88
C MET A 420 -3.50 6.91 7.96
N MET A 421 -4.17 7.49 8.96
CA MET A 421 -5.64 7.42 9.07
C MET A 421 -6.33 8.16 7.92
N GLY A 422 -5.82 9.34 7.55
CA GLY A 422 -6.32 10.11 6.41
C GLY A 422 -6.14 9.37 5.08
N GLU A 423 -4.97 8.76 4.87
CA GLU A 423 -4.71 7.93 3.69
C GLU A 423 -5.66 6.73 3.63
N ARG A 424 -5.85 6.03 4.75
CA ARG A 424 -6.76 4.87 4.81
C ARG A 424 -8.20 5.29 4.49
N ALA A 425 -8.70 6.36 5.10
CA ALA A 425 -10.04 6.88 4.82
C ALA A 425 -10.22 7.28 3.35
N ALA A 426 -9.19 7.86 2.73
CA ALA A 426 -9.21 8.18 1.30
C ALA A 426 -9.20 6.91 0.42
N ARG A 427 -8.44 5.88 0.78
CA ARG A 427 -8.41 4.59 0.07
C ARG A 427 -9.76 3.88 0.12
N GLU A 428 -10.42 3.91 1.25
CA GLU A 428 -11.74 3.32 1.47
C GLU A 428 -12.88 4.14 0.82
N GLY A 429 -12.59 5.37 0.38
CA GLY A 429 -13.55 6.25 -0.28
C GLY A 429 -14.48 6.99 0.70
N VAL A 430 -14.13 7.03 1.99
CA VAL A 430 -14.83 7.82 3.02
C VAL A 430 -14.52 9.30 2.87
N LEU A 431 -13.29 9.62 2.49
CA LEU A 431 -12.82 10.98 2.20
C LEU A 431 -12.34 11.07 0.76
N GLU A 432 -12.44 12.26 0.19
CA GLU A 432 -11.79 12.56 -1.08
C GLU A 432 -10.25 12.48 -0.92
N PRO A 433 -9.49 12.05 -1.95
CA PRO A 433 -8.04 11.87 -1.86
C PRO A 433 -7.30 13.11 -1.35
N TRP A 434 -7.72 14.32 -1.76
CA TRP A 434 -7.13 15.56 -1.29
C TRP A 434 -7.41 15.82 0.20
N GLN A 435 -8.64 15.55 0.67
CA GLN A 435 -8.99 15.73 2.08
C GLN A 435 -8.17 14.79 2.96
N GLY A 436 -8.14 13.48 2.62
CA GLY A 436 -7.42 12.47 3.39
C GLY A 436 -5.92 12.76 3.47
N MET A 437 -5.30 13.18 2.37
CA MET A 437 -3.86 13.41 2.35
C MET A 437 -3.43 14.73 3.03
N TRP A 438 -4.26 15.77 3.00
CA TRP A 438 -3.93 17.08 3.59
C TRP A 438 -4.38 17.24 5.04
N ILE A 439 -5.16 16.29 5.62
CA ILE A 439 -5.71 16.39 6.99
C ILE A 439 -4.61 16.60 8.04
N SER A 440 -3.47 15.91 7.93
CA SER A 440 -2.34 16.08 8.85
C SER A 440 -1.74 17.48 8.75
N SER A 441 -1.63 18.01 7.53
CA SER A 441 -1.12 19.36 7.29
C SER A 441 -2.08 20.43 7.81
N VAL A 442 -3.39 20.27 7.60
CA VAL A 442 -4.43 21.19 8.08
C VAL A 442 -4.49 21.24 9.60
N ILE A 443 -4.24 20.13 10.29
CA ILE A 443 -4.23 20.09 11.76
C ILE A 443 -2.93 20.69 12.33
N LEU A 444 -1.78 20.35 11.75
CA LEU A 444 -0.48 20.73 12.33
C LEU A 444 0.00 22.13 11.93
N LEU A 445 -0.43 22.65 10.78
CA LEU A 445 -0.04 23.98 10.35
C LEU A 445 -0.56 25.10 11.29
N PRO A 446 -1.84 25.11 11.72
CA PRO A 446 -2.31 26.04 12.75
C PRO A 446 -1.56 25.89 14.07
N LEU A 447 -1.27 24.64 14.48
CA LEU A 447 -0.47 24.39 15.69
C LEU A 447 0.91 25.05 15.58
N GLY A 448 1.61 24.86 14.47
CA GLY A 448 2.90 25.47 14.19
C GLY A 448 2.82 27.01 14.15
N ALA A 449 1.76 27.56 13.55
CA ALA A 449 1.53 29.01 13.51
C ALA A 449 1.29 29.59 14.90
N ILE A 450 0.46 28.96 15.73
CA ILE A 450 0.18 29.36 17.12
C ILE A 450 1.47 29.31 17.96
N LEU A 451 2.22 28.20 17.89
CA LEU A 451 3.49 28.06 18.61
C LEU A 451 4.50 29.13 18.18
N THR A 452 4.60 29.39 16.90
CA THR A 452 5.50 30.44 16.37
C THR A 452 5.06 31.84 16.84
N TYR A 453 3.76 32.13 16.80
CA TYR A 453 3.22 33.41 17.24
C TYR A 453 3.46 33.65 18.75
N THR A 454 3.17 32.63 19.58
CA THR A 454 3.41 32.72 21.03
C THR A 454 4.89 32.86 21.37
N ALA A 455 5.78 32.18 20.64
CA ALA A 455 7.22 32.34 20.82
C ALA A 455 7.76 33.70 20.40
N MET A 456 7.09 34.38 19.45
CA MET A 456 7.45 35.73 19.00
C MET A 456 7.01 36.81 19.98
N THR A 457 5.85 36.65 20.60
CA THR A 457 5.25 37.69 21.46
C THR A 457 5.73 37.63 22.91
N ASP A 458 6.62 36.65 23.26
CA ASP A 458 7.11 36.43 24.64
C ASP A 458 5.99 36.49 25.70
N SER A 459 4.75 36.13 25.28
CA SER A 459 3.60 36.16 26.16
C SER A 459 3.80 35.19 27.33
N ALA A 460 3.33 35.58 28.53
CA ALA A 460 3.42 34.82 29.78
C ALA A 460 2.83 33.41 29.72
N VAL A 461 2.21 33.03 28.60
CA VAL A 461 1.72 31.68 28.29
C VAL A 461 2.86 30.65 28.23
N MET A 462 4.10 31.09 28.12
CA MET A 462 5.29 30.19 28.06
C MET A 462 5.93 29.91 29.43
N SER A 463 5.37 30.39 30.54
CA SER A 463 5.81 29.97 31.86
C SER A 463 5.38 28.52 32.09
N SER A 464 6.30 27.71 32.63
CA SER A 464 6.06 26.30 33.04
C SER A 464 4.77 26.12 33.84
N GLU A 465 4.34 27.16 34.55
CA GLU A 465 3.10 27.18 35.36
C GLU A 465 1.82 27.21 34.48
N SER A 466 1.84 27.85 33.32
CA SER A 466 0.68 27.87 32.44
C SER A 466 0.39 26.50 31.83
N TYR A 467 1.42 25.74 31.48
CA TYR A 467 1.23 24.36 30.96
C TYR A 467 0.75 23.39 32.07
N THR A 468 1.32 23.50 33.28
CA THR A 468 0.85 22.70 34.40
C THR A 468 -0.59 23.03 34.79
N ASN A 469 -0.99 24.29 34.68
CA ASN A 469 -2.38 24.71 34.96
C ASN A 469 -3.33 24.28 33.81
N PHE A 470 -2.91 24.29 32.57
CA PHE A 470 -3.68 23.78 31.41
C PHE A 470 -3.87 22.26 31.51
N ILE A 471 -2.82 21.52 31.81
CA ILE A 471 -2.87 20.06 32.00
C ILE A 471 -3.74 19.72 33.20
N LYS A 472 -3.62 20.45 34.33
CA LYS A 472 -4.49 20.27 35.48
C LYS A 472 -5.97 20.58 35.18
N LYS A 473 -6.23 21.55 34.31
CA LYS A 473 -7.58 21.90 33.85
C LYS A 473 -8.19 20.78 32.99
N ILE A 474 -7.40 20.20 32.09
CA ILE A 474 -7.80 19.05 31.26
C ILE A 474 -8.03 17.80 32.14
N ILE A 475 -7.09 17.48 33.03
CA ILE A 475 -7.22 16.34 33.96
C ILE A 475 -8.42 16.56 34.89
N GLY A 476 -8.65 17.79 35.35
CA GLY A 476 -9.80 18.16 36.15
C GLY A 476 -11.15 18.00 35.44
N PHE A 477 -11.15 18.27 34.11
CA PHE A 477 -12.34 18.08 33.27
C PHE A 477 -12.70 16.60 33.10
N PHE A 478 -11.72 15.74 32.90
CA PHE A 478 -11.93 14.29 32.88
C PHE A 478 -12.31 13.70 34.21
N LYS A 479 -11.71 14.18 35.31
CA LYS A 479 -12.02 13.72 36.68
C LYS A 479 -13.40 14.16 37.18
N LYS A 480 -13.97 15.23 36.61
CA LYS A 480 -15.33 15.71 36.95
C LYS A 480 -16.41 14.90 36.22
N LYS A 481 -16.07 14.20 35.13
CA LYS A 481 -17.00 13.34 34.42
C LYS A 481 -17.19 11.98 35.08
N ASP A 482 -16.18 11.48 35.81
CA ASP A 482 -16.26 10.23 36.57
C ASP A 482 -16.95 10.36 37.95
N LYS A 483 -17.25 11.60 38.39
CA LYS A 483 -18.00 11.80 39.66
C LYS A 483 -19.50 11.98 39.45
N ASN A 484 -19.96 12.07 38.20
CA ASN A 484 -21.38 12.23 37.85
C ASN A 484 -21.90 11.04 37.00
N ALA A 485 -21.15 9.93 36.91
CA ALA A 485 -21.56 8.60 36.49
C ALA A 485 -21.47 7.68 37.73
#